data_f97c53c440499a968502bb9171e3db44
#
_entry.id   f97c53c440499a968502bb9171e3db44
#
_cell.length_a   1.000
_cell.length_b   1.000
_cell.length_c   1.000
_cell.angle_alpha   90.00
_cell.angle_beta   90.00
_cell.angle_gamma   90.00
#
_symmetry.space_group_name_H-M   'P 1'
#
loop_
_entity.id
_entity.type
_entity.pdbx_description
1 polymer ?
#
loop_
_entity_poly.entity_id
_entity_poly.type
_entity_poly.pdbx_seq_one_letter_code
_entity_poly.pdbx_strand_id
1 'polypeptide(L)'
;MDVCWVNVGGEKPPVYVRKYTGRAPIVHLKDFAGQKAENMYGLIGAGGSERKEDPSSKFEFRPVGYGNQDVPSIVAAAEDAGAQWLVVEQDAPSMGRTPLECAEMSIRYLRSFL
;
A
#
# COMPACT_ATOMS: atom_id res chain seq x y z
N MET A 1 -7.29 -3.46 -7.37
CA MET A 1 -6.45 -2.23 -7.53
C MET A 1 -5.53 -2.13 -6.34
N ASP A 2 -4.26 -1.83 -6.55
CA ASP A 2 -3.26 -1.67 -5.47
C ASP A 2 -2.94 -0.19 -5.27
N VAL A 3 -3.23 0.33 -4.08
CA VAL A 3 -3.14 1.77 -3.79
C VAL A 3 -1.70 2.27 -3.59
N CYS A 4 -0.77 1.38 -3.24
CA CYS A 4 0.65 1.73 -3.18
C CYS A 4 1.16 2.06 -4.59
N TRP A 5 0.89 1.19 -5.56
CA TRP A 5 1.35 1.40 -6.94
C TRP A 5 0.61 2.54 -7.64
N VAL A 6 -0.64 2.82 -7.28
CA VAL A 6 -1.34 4.03 -7.71
C VAL A 6 -0.59 5.28 -7.24
N ASN A 7 -0.20 5.34 -5.97
CA ASN A 7 0.56 6.46 -5.41
C ASN A 7 1.95 6.59 -6.05
N VAL A 8 2.69 5.49 -6.14
CA VAL A 8 4.00 5.42 -6.79
C VAL A 8 3.93 5.84 -8.25
N GLY A 9 2.83 5.54 -8.94
CA GLY A 9 2.55 5.98 -10.30
C GLY A 9 2.23 7.47 -10.44
N GLY A 10 2.17 8.21 -9.33
CA GLY A 10 1.94 9.66 -9.33
C GLY A 10 0.48 10.08 -9.22
N GLU A 11 -0.43 9.13 -9.01
CA GLU A 11 -1.85 9.40 -8.85
C GLU A 11 -2.24 9.48 -7.37
N LYS A 12 -3.36 10.13 -7.08
CA LYS A 12 -3.93 10.18 -5.73
C LYS A 12 -4.87 8.99 -5.53
N PRO A 13 -4.55 8.02 -4.65
CA PRO A 13 -5.32 6.78 -4.52
C PRO A 13 -6.83 6.99 -4.32
N PRO A 14 -7.33 7.87 -3.43
CA PRO A 14 -8.77 8.04 -3.29
C PRO A 14 -9.48 8.53 -4.56
N VAL A 15 -8.83 9.42 -5.32
CA VAL A 15 -9.36 9.94 -6.59
C VAL A 15 -9.34 8.86 -7.65
N TYR A 16 -8.24 8.12 -7.72
CA TYR A 16 -8.03 7.07 -8.71
C TYR A 16 -8.98 5.89 -8.50
N VAL A 17 -9.20 5.47 -7.25
CA VAL A 17 -10.17 4.43 -6.91
C VAL A 17 -11.58 4.81 -7.38
N ARG A 18 -12.04 6.03 -7.11
CA ARG A 18 -13.35 6.52 -7.56
C ARG A 18 -13.48 6.60 -9.08
N LYS A 19 -12.39 6.92 -9.80
CA LYS A 19 -12.35 6.92 -11.27
C LYS A 19 -12.73 5.56 -11.86
N TYR A 20 -12.46 4.49 -11.13
CA TYR A 20 -12.76 3.11 -11.55
C TYR A 20 -13.97 2.50 -10.83
N THR A 21 -14.93 3.32 -10.41
CA THR A 21 -16.19 2.88 -9.80
C THR A 21 -16.84 1.74 -10.60
N GLY A 22 -17.21 0.67 -9.90
CA GLY A 22 -17.81 -0.54 -10.49
C GLY A 22 -16.80 -1.48 -11.20
N ARG A 23 -15.53 -1.10 -11.28
CA ARG A 23 -14.49 -1.85 -12.03
C ARG A 23 -13.32 -2.36 -11.15
N ALA A 24 -13.32 -2.03 -9.89
CA ALA A 24 -12.30 -2.43 -8.92
C ALA A 24 -12.96 -3.14 -7.73
N PRO A 25 -13.44 -4.38 -7.89
CA PRO A 25 -14.12 -5.10 -6.80
C PRO A 25 -13.19 -5.45 -5.64
N ILE A 26 -11.88 -5.44 -5.87
CA ILE A 26 -10.85 -5.71 -4.87
C ILE A 26 -9.88 -4.54 -4.84
N VAL A 27 -9.66 -3.98 -3.64
CA VAL A 27 -8.66 -2.94 -3.39
C VAL A 27 -7.63 -3.46 -2.41
N HIS A 28 -6.36 -3.49 -2.83
CA HIS A 28 -5.24 -3.79 -1.95
C HIS A 28 -4.86 -2.54 -1.16
N LEU A 29 -5.02 -2.64 0.15
CA LEU A 29 -4.51 -1.67 1.10
C LEU A 29 -3.04 -1.99 1.37
N LYS A 30 -2.16 -1.26 0.71
CA LYS A 30 -0.71 -1.44 0.79
C LYS A 30 -0.08 -0.10 1.13
N ASP A 31 0.60 -0.04 2.26
CA ASP A 31 1.19 1.18 2.78
C ASP A 31 2.72 1.15 2.68
N PHE A 32 3.32 2.31 2.67
CA PHE A 32 4.76 2.48 2.56
C PHE A 32 5.21 3.79 3.20
N ALA A 33 6.47 3.86 3.57
CA ALA A 33 7.16 5.08 3.98
C ALA A 33 8.28 5.41 2.99
N GLY A 34 8.77 6.65 3.03
CA GLY A 34 9.79 7.14 2.11
C GLY A 34 9.22 7.58 0.77
N GLN A 35 10.10 7.67 -0.22
CA GLN A 35 9.78 8.16 -1.55
C GLN A 35 10.04 7.08 -2.60
N LYS A 36 9.40 7.21 -3.75
CA LYS A 36 9.64 6.36 -4.92
C LYS A 36 11.13 6.34 -5.28
N ALA A 37 11.71 5.14 -5.40
CA ALA A 37 13.04 4.94 -5.97
C ALA A 37 12.99 4.94 -7.50
N GLU A 38 14.14 5.16 -8.15
CA GLU A 38 14.24 5.10 -9.62
C GLU A 38 13.85 3.73 -10.17
N ASN A 39 14.19 2.66 -9.45
CA ASN A 39 13.85 1.29 -9.84
C ASN A 39 13.01 0.59 -8.78
N MET A 40 11.68 0.71 -8.90
CA MET A 40 10.74 0.06 -8.00
C MET A 40 10.61 -1.45 -8.24
N TYR A 41 10.98 -1.97 -9.41
CA TYR A 41 10.87 -3.40 -9.72
C TYR A 41 11.80 -4.27 -8.88
N GLY A 42 12.93 -3.76 -8.43
CA GLY A 42 13.82 -4.43 -7.51
C GLY A 42 13.19 -4.78 -6.16
N LEU A 43 12.18 -4.01 -5.72
CA LEU A 43 11.49 -4.21 -4.45
C LEU A 43 10.56 -5.43 -4.45
N ILE A 44 10.05 -5.81 -5.62
CA ILE A 44 9.15 -6.96 -5.78
C ILE A 44 9.85 -8.20 -6.34
N GLY A 45 11.19 -8.17 -6.46
CA GLY A 45 11.96 -9.28 -6.99
C GLY A 45 11.79 -9.51 -8.50
N ALA A 46 11.09 -8.61 -9.21
CA ALA A 46 10.95 -8.66 -10.65
C ALA A 46 12.15 -7.97 -11.31
N GLY A 47 12.91 -8.69 -12.12
CA GLY A 47 13.99 -8.08 -12.91
C GLY A 47 15.39 -8.65 -12.72
N GLY A 48 15.56 -9.72 -11.94
CA GLY A 48 16.80 -10.54 -11.90
C GLY A 48 18.08 -9.81 -11.44
N SER A 49 17.98 -8.61 -10.92
CA SER A 49 19.10 -7.87 -10.37
C SER A 49 19.03 -7.83 -8.85
N GLU A 50 20.19 -8.04 -8.22
CA GLU A 50 20.36 -7.86 -6.79
C GLU A 50 19.75 -6.52 -6.34
N ARG A 51 19.07 -6.54 -5.18
CA ARG A 51 18.56 -5.35 -4.50
C ARG A 51 19.68 -4.29 -4.42
N LYS A 52 19.73 -3.41 -5.38
CA LYS A 52 20.40 -2.13 -5.18
C LYS A 52 19.40 -1.23 -4.48
N GLU A 53 19.46 -1.24 -3.17
CA GLU A 53 18.76 -0.23 -2.37
C GLU A 53 19.27 1.13 -2.83
N ASP A 54 18.36 1.97 -3.30
CA ASP A 54 18.66 3.40 -3.46
C ASP A 54 18.60 4.03 -2.07
N PRO A 55 19.76 4.35 -1.45
CA PRO A 55 19.77 4.88 -0.09
C PRO A 55 19.04 6.22 0.04
N SER A 56 18.80 6.90 -1.08
CA SER A 56 18.14 8.22 -1.11
C SER A 56 16.63 8.14 -1.02
N SER A 57 16.00 7.04 -1.46
CA SER A 57 14.54 6.91 -1.48
C SER A 57 13.94 6.59 -0.13
N LYS A 58 14.67 5.84 0.72
CA LYS A 58 14.19 5.29 2.00
C LYS A 58 12.82 4.60 1.89
N PHE A 59 12.50 4.06 0.70
CA PHE A 59 11.24 3.38 0.45
C PHE A 59 11.19 2.08 1.24
N GLU A 60 10.14 1.92 2.04
CA GLU A 60 9.93 0.74 2.87
C GLU A 60 8.42 0.44 2.94
N PHE A 61 8.05 -0.82 2.70
CA PHE A 61 6.68 -1.24 2.97
C PHE A 61 6.37 -1.16 4.46
N ARG A 62 5.16 -0.74 4.81
CA ARG A 62 4.70 -0.53 6.18
C ARG A 62 3.41 -1.28 6.45
N PRO A 63 3.18 -1.68 7.71
CA PRO A 63 1.83 -2.04 8.12
C PRO A 63 0.85 -0.91 7.76
N VAL A 64 -0.36 -1.27 7.35
CA VAL A 64 -1.40 -0.30 6.98
C VAL A 64 -1.66 0.68 8.13
N GLY A 65 -1.59 1.97 7.83
CA GLY A 65 -1.72 3.06 8.80
C GLY A 65 -0.41 3.54 9.43
N TYR A 66 0.72 2.92 9.09
CA TYR A 66 2.03 3.29 9.61
C TYR A 66 2.97 3.85 8.53
N GLY A 67 2.42 4.18 7.39
CA GLY A 67 3.13 4.75 6.24
C GLY A 67 2.58 6.11 5.83
N ASN A 68 2.70 6.41 4.53
CA ASN A 68 2.35 7.70 3.94
C ASN A 68 0.92 7.75 3.38
N GLN A 69 0.21 6.62 3.32
CA GLN A 69 -1.11 6.55 2.71
C GLN A 69 -2.19 7.13 3.63
N ASP A 70 -3.10 7.93 3.07
CA ASP A 70 -4.32 8.35 3.75
C ASP A 70 -5.35 7.21 3.69
N VAL A 71 -5.16 6.22 4.56
CA VAL A 71 -5.94 4.99 4.56
C VAL A 71 -7.44 5.24 4.78
N PRO A 72 -7.88 6.13 5.71
CA PRO A 72 -9.30 6.41 5.87
C PRO A 72 -9.96 6.95 4.59
N SER A 73 -9.31 7.87 3.89
CA SER A 73 -9.82 8.41 2.62
C SER A 73 -9.84 7.35 1.51
N ILE A 74 -8.86 6.45 1.50
CA ILE A 74 -8.81 5.33 0.54
C ILE A 74 -9.96 4.34 0.79
N VAL A 75 -10.21 3.99 2.04
CA VAL A 75 -11.32 3.09 2.42
C VAL A 75 -12.66 3.71 2.03
N ALA A 76 -12.89 4.98 2.37
CA ALA A 76 -14.11 5.68 1.96
C ALA A 76 -14.28 5.71 0.44
N ALA A 77 -13.19 5.93 -0.30
CA ALA A 77 -13.22 5.90 -1.76
C ALA A 77 -13.52 4.49 -2.32
N ALA A 78 -13.01 3.45 -1.68
CA ALA A 78 -13.28 2.07 -2.07
C ALA A 78 -14.75 1.70 -1.84
N GLU A 79 -15.33 2.11 -0.72
CA GLU A 79 -16.76 1.95 -0.44
C GLU A 79 -17.63 2.67 -1.48
N ASP A 80 -17.34 3.97 -1.73
CA ASP A 80 -18.03 4.77 -2.75
C ASP A 80 -17.94 4.14 -4.14
N ALA A 81 -16.81 3.54 -4.47
CA ALA A 81 -16.57 2.90 -5.76
C ALA A 81 -17.18 1.48 -5.89
N GLY A 82 -17.77 0.95 -4.80
CA GLY A 82 -18.42 -0.36 -4.80
C GLY A 82 -17.43 -1.52 -4.68
N ALA A 83 -16.27 -1.32 -4.06
CA ALA A 83 -15.35 -2.40 -3.76
C ALA A 83 -16.01 -3.40 -2.78
N GLN A 84 -15.82 -4.68 -3.06
CA GLN A 84 -16.38 -5.77 -2.25
C GLN A 84 -15.38 -6.27 -1.20
N TRP A 85 -14.09 -6.10 -1.50
CA TRP A 85 -13.00 -6.57 -0.64
C TRP A 85 -11.91 -5.53 -0.49
N LEU A 86 -11.49 -5.33 0.75
CA LEU A 86 -10.26 -4.65 1.11
C LEU A 86 -9.25 -5.70 1.56
N VAL A 87 -8.13 -5.79 0.86
CA VAL A 87 -7.09 -6.79 1.13
C VAL A 87 -5.85 -6.09 1.64
N VAL A 88 -5.44 -6.41 2.86
CA VAL A 88 -4.16 -5.93 3.41
C VAL A 88 -3.02 -6.69 2.74
N GLU A 89 -2.07 -5.95 2.18
CA GLU A 89 -0.87 -6.51 1.55
C GLU A 89 0.38 -5.78 1.99
N GLN A 90 1.42 -6.54 2.30
CA GLN A 90 2.75 -6.02 2.62
C GLN A 90 3.80 -7.04 2.17
N ASP A 91 4.64 -6.67 1.18
CA ASP A 91 5.59 -7.61 0.56
C ASP A 91 6.76 -7.98 1.46
N ALA A 92 7.12 -7.12 2.39
CA ALA A 92 8.18 -7.36 3.36
C ALA A 92 7.85 -6.76 4.72
N PRO A 93 8.16 -7.45 5.83
CA PRO A 93 8.00 -6.89 7.16
C PRO A 93 8.94 -5.70 7.37
N SER A 94 8.58 -4.83 8.28
CA SER A 94 9.34 -3.62 8.60
C SER A 94 9.24 -3.24 10.07
N MET A 95 9.88 -2.13 10.46
CA MET A 95 9.83 -1.61 11.83
C MET A 95 10.36 -2.61 12.89
N GLY A 96 11.26 -3.51 12.50
CA GLY A 96 11.79 -4.55 13.39
C GLY A 96 10.72 -5.58 13.83
N ARG A 97 9.64 -5.73 13.06
CA ARG A 97 8.52 -6.63 13.36
C ARG A 97 8.55 -7.87 12.47
N THR A 98 7.96 -8.96 12.97
CA THR A 98 7.70 -10.16 12.17
C THR A 98 6.54 -9.91 11.20
N PRO A 99 6.39 -10.73 10.14
CA PRO A 99 5.23 -10.62 9.23
C PRO A 99 3.89 -10.70 9.96
N LEU A 100 3.77 -11.55 10.97
CA LEU A 100 2.55 -11.70 11.76
C LEU A 100 2.25 -10.46 12.60
N GLU A 101 3.26 -9.86 13.22
CA GLU A 101 3.10 -8.60 13.96
C GLU A 101 2.71 -7.45 13.04
N CYS A 102 3.27 -7.38 11.83
CA CYS A 102 2.87 -6.39 10.84
C CYS A 102 1.39 -6.55 10.42
N ALA A 103 0.95 -7.78 10.21
CA ALA A 103 -0.45 -8.07 9.90
C ALA A 103 -1.38 -7.69 11.07
N GLU A 104 -0.98 -7.99 12.31
CA GLU A 104 -1.72 -7.60 13.51
C GLU A 104 -1.84 -6.07 13.64
N MET A 105 -0.74 -5.34 13.42
CA MET A 105 -0.75 -3.88 13.43
C MET A 105 -1.72 -3.31 12.41
N SER A 106 -1.71 -3.84 11.19
CA SER A 106 -2.60 -3.42 10.11
C SER A 106 -4.06 -3.62 10.46
N ILE A 107 -4.44 -4.81 10.95
CA ILE A 107 -5.83 -5.10 11.28
C ILE A 107 -6.32 -4.31 12.51
N ARG A 108 -5.47 -4.10 13.49
CA ARG A 108 -5.80 -3.24 14.65
C ARG A 108 -6.06 -1.80 14.22
N TYR A 109 -5.23 -1.26 13.34
CA TYR A 109 -5.42 0.08 12.82
C TYR A 109 -6.75 0.19 12.06
N LEU A 110 -7.04 -0.72 11.14
CA LEU A 110 -8.29 -0.72 10.38
C LEU A 110 -9.52 -0.82 11.30
N ARG A 111 -9.48 -1.68 12.32
CA ARG A 111 -10.57 -1.83 13.30
C ARG A 111 -10.81 -0.59 14.16
N SER A 112 -9.88 0.35 14.18
CA SER A 112 -10.05 1.58 14.98
C SER A 112 -11.03 2.58 14.35
N PHE A 113 -11.36 2.42 13.07
CA PHE A 113 -12.27 3.33 12.36
C PHE A 113 -13.27 2.65 11.40
N LEU A 114 -13.16 1.35 11.20
CA LEU A 114 -14.13 0.58 10.41
C LEU A 114 -15.36 0.19 11.22
#